data_8acd3542db3fcc32251bea5b28ab8e8e
#
_entry.id   8acd3542db3fcc32251bea5b28ab8e8e
#
_cell.length_a   1.000
_cell.length_b   1.000
_cell.length_c   1.000
_cell.angle_alpha   90.00
_cell.angle_beta   90.00
_cell.angle_gamma   90.00
#
_symmetry.space_group_name_H-M   'P 1'
#
loop_
_entity.id
_entity.type
_entity.pdbx_description
1 polymer ?
#
loop_
_entity_poly.entity_id
_entity_poly.type
_entity_poly.pdbx_seq_one_letter_code
_entity_poly.pdbx_strand_id
1 'polypeptide(L)' 'MIEKDYKLYGTKILNLKTQEIGLLICLWENKFADKTVDFATCVDKTGRRYNIELDDIRGFEDDFYKANS' A
#
# COMPACT_ATOMS: atom_id res chain seq x y z
N MET A 1 -11.45 -3.87 -9.58
CA MET A 1 -10.41 -3.13 -8.83
C MET A 1 -10.97 -1.80 -8.35
N ILE A 2 -10.87 -1.54 -7.06
CA ILE A 2 -11.44 -0.33 -6.43
C ILE A 2 -10.35 0.41 -5.69
N GLU A 3 -10.21 1.70 -5.97
CA GLU A 3 -9.30 2.55 -5.24
C GLU A 3 -9.81 2.83 -3.85
N LYS A 4 -8.91 2.83 -2.88
CA LYS A 4 -9.26 3.10 -1.50
C LYS A 4 -8.72 4.46 -1.06
N ASP A 5 -8.33 4.62 0.15
CA ASP A 5 -8.12 5.87 0.86
C ASP A 5 -7.07 6.78 0.22
N TYR A 6 -7.52 7.90 -0.34
CA TYR A 6 -6.66 8.89 -0.99
C TYR A 6 -5.72 9.62 -0.04
N LYS A 7 -6.03 9.62 1.25
CA LYS A 7 -5.19 10.30 2.24
C LYS A 7 -3.82 9.67 2.40
N LEU A 8 -3.69 8.42 1.97
CA LEU A 8 -2.44 7.68 2.09
C LEU A 8 -1.51 7.88 0.90
N TYR A 9 -1.99 8.51 -0.16
CA TYR A 9 -1.20 8.68 -1.38
C TYR A 9 0.03 9.55 -1.10
N GLY A 10 1.19 9.10 -1.57
CA GLY A 10 2.46 9.77 -1.33
C GLY A 10 3.05 9.50 0.04
N THR A 11 2.38 8.68 0.85
CA THR A 11 2.85 8.35 2.18
C THR A 11 4.03 7.39 2.10
N LYS A 12 5.03 7.65 2.94
CA LYS A 12 6.18 6.77 3.05
C LYS A 12 5.77 5.44 3.70
N ILE A 13 6.18 4.33 3.11
CA ILE A 13 5.89 3.00 3.65
C ILE A 13 7.15 2.13 3.66
N LEU A 14 7.11 1.10 4.49
CA LEU A 14 8.15 0.07 4.51
C LEU A 14 7.61 -1.20 3.86
N ASN A 15 8.32 -1.70 2.87
CA ASN A 15 8.01 -2.99 2.25
C ASN A 15 8.58 -4.07 3.15
N LEU A 16 7.72 -4.86 3.77
CA LEU A 16 8.14 -5.87 4.73
C LEU A 16 8.86 -7.05 4.09
N LYS A 17 8.64 -7.27 2.80
CA LYS A 17 9.31 -8.37 2.08
C LYS A 17 10.75 -8.04 1.71
N THR A 18 11.01 -6.80 1.31
CA THR A 18 12.33 -6.38 0.87
C THR A 18 13.07 -5.54 1.89
N GLN A 19 12.37 -5.08 2.93
CA GLN A 19 12.90 -4.17 3.94
C GLN A 19 13.28 -2.80 3.37
N GLU A 20 12.70 -2.43 2.26
CA GLU A 20 12.99 -1.15 1.61
C GLU A 20 11.86 -0.16 1.81
N ILE A 21 12.22 1.12 1.80
CA ILE A 21 11.26 2.21 1.93
C ILE A 21 10.77 2.58 0.54
N GLY A 22 9.46 2.82 0.43
CA GLY A 22 8.86 3.28 -0.82
C GLY A 22 7.77 4.31 -0.53
N LEU A 23 7.06 4.71 -1.58
CA LEU A 23 5.94 5.63 -1.47
C LEU A 23 4.67 4.94 -1.95
N LEU A 24 3.60 5.15 -1.22
CA LEU A 24 2.29 4.61 -1.58
C LEU A 24 1.66 5.47 -2.67
N ILE A 25 1.27 4.85 -3.77
CA ILE A 25 0.61 5.54 -4.89
C ILE A 25 -0.90 5.41 -4.78
N CYS A 26 -1.39 4.18 -4.57
CA CYS A 26 -2.82 3.96 -4.42
C CYS A 26 -3.10 2.66 -3.71
N LEU A 27 -4.30 2.58 -3.16
CA LEU A 27 -4.83 1.37 -2.54
C LEU A 27 -5.97 0.86 -3.40
N TRP A 28 -6.06 -0.46 -3.55
CA TRP A 28 -7.12 -1.07 -4.31
C TRP A 28 -7.39 -2.47 -3.78
N GLU A 29 -8.49 -3.06 -4.23
CA GLU A 29 -8.80 -4.42 -3.81
C GLU A 29 -9.08 -5.28 -5.03
N ASN A 30 -8.85 -6.58 -4.89
CA ASN A 30 -9.14 -7.56 -5.92
C ASN A 30 -10.00 -8.64 -5.32
N LYS A 31 -11.08 -8.98 -6.03
CA LYS A 31 -12.02 -10.00 -5.56
C LYS A 31 -11.68 -11.32 -6.20
N PHE A 32 -11.51 -12.33 -5.35
CA PHE A 32 -11.34 -13.70 -5.77
C PHE A 32 -12.65 -14.45 -5.51
N ALA A 33 -12.72 -15.71 -5.90
CA ALA A 33 -13.94 -16.48 -5.79
C ALA A 33 -14.50 -16.54 -4.36
N ASP A 34 -13.63 -16.60 -3.37
CA ASP A 34 -14.02 -16.83 -1.98
C ASP A 34 -13.57 -15.73 -1.03
N LYS A 35 -12.86 -14.70 -1.52
CA LYS A 35 -12.33 -13.66 -0.65
C LYS A 35 -11.98 -12.41 -1.43
N THR A 36 -11.80 -11.31 -0.69
CA THR A 36 -11.30 -10.06 -1.24
C THR A 36 -9.94 -9.77 -0.59
N VAL A 37 -8.95 -9.40 -1.38
CA VAL A 37 -7.63 -9.07 -0.89
C VAL A 37 -7.31 -7.61 -1.21
N ASP A 38 -6.82 -6.90 -0.21
CA ASP A 38 -6.41 -5.51 -0.37
C ASP A 38 -4.97 -5.44 -0.85
N PHE A 39 -4.74 -4.60 -1.85
CA PHE A 39 -3.43 -4.38 -2.45
C PHE A 39 -3.05 -2.92 -2.40
N ALA A 40 -1.76 -2.69 -2.55
CA ALA A 40 -1.21 -1.35 -2.68
C ALA A 40 -0.32 -1.30 -3.90
N THR A 41 -0.34 -0.17 -4.59
CA THR A 41 0.64 0.12 -5.63
C THR A 41 1.62 1.13 -5.04
N CYS A 42 2.89 0.80 -5.07
CA CYS A 42 3.94 1.59 -4.48
C CYS A 42 5.03 1.89 -5.49
N VAL A 43 5.86 2.87 -5.17
CA VAL A 43 7.04 3.22 -5.96
C VAL A 43 8.26 3.04 -5.09
N ASP A 44 9.27 2.33 -5.58
CA ASP A 44 10.52 2.20 -4.85
C ASP A 44 11.40 3.43 -5.06
N LYS A 45 12.55 3.46 -4.40
CA LYS A 45 13.44 4.62 -4.47
C LYS A 45 14.06 4.86 -5.85
N THR A 46 13.96 3.87 -6.75
CA THR A 46 14.45 4.01 -8.13
C THR A 46 13.34 4.49 -9.08
N GLY A 47 12.11 4.65 -8.58
CA GLY A 47 11.00 5.09 -9.38
C GLY A 47 10.19 3.98 -10.03
N ARG A 48 10.46 2.73 -9.69
CA ARG A 48 9.71 1.60 -10.22
C ARG A 48 8.44 1.37 -9.43
N ARG A 49 7.35 1.15 -10.13
CA ARG A 49 6.08 0.80 -9.51
C ARG A 49 5.98 -0.70 -9.29
N TYR A 50 5.37 -1.08 -8.18
CA TYR A 50 5.10 -2.49 -7.90
C TYR A 50 3.78 -2.60 -7.14
N ASN A 51 3.15 -3.76 -7.27
CA ASN A 51 1.93 -4.08 -6.53
C ASN A 51 2.28 -5.07 -5.42
N ILE A 52 1.70 -4.86 -4.25
CA ILE A 52 1.98 -5.67 -3.08
C ILE A 52 0.71 -5.75 -2.23
N GLU A 53 0.53 -6.85 -1.53
CA GLU A 53 -0.59 -6.94 -0.60
C GLU A 53 -0.43 -5.91 0.51
N LEU A 54 -1.56 -5.33 0.92
CA LEU A 54 -1.55 -4.28 1.94
C LEU A 54 -0.91 -4.76 3.24
N ASP A 55 -1.10 -6.04 3.58
CA ASP A 55 -0.52 -6.62 4.79
C ASP A 55 1.01 -6.73 4.76
N ASP A 56 1.60 -6.59 3.58
CA ASP A 56 3.05 -6.69 3.42
C ASP A 56 3.74 -5.33 3.42
N ILE A 57 3.02 -4.27 3.71
CA ILE A 57 3.61 -2.93 3.89
C ILE A 57 3.23 -2.37 5.25
N ARG A 58 4.03 -1.41 5.70
CA ARG A 58 3.81 -0.76 6.98
C ARG A 58 4.06 0.73 6.83
N GLY A 59 3.18 1.53 7.41
CA GLY A 59 3.35 2.98 7.42
C GLY A 59 4.27 3.43 8.54
N PHE A 60 4.84 4.62 8.34
CA PHE A 60 5.69 5.24 9.37
C PHE A 60 4.98 6.33 10.12
N GLU A 61 3.91 6.86 9.55
CA GLU A 61 3.26 8.04 10.09
C GLU A 61 1.92 7.68 10.72
N ASP A 62 1.54 8.47 11.72
CA ASP A 62 0.27 8.27 12.41
C ASP A 62 -0.91 8.36 11.46
N ASP A 63 -0.82 9.21 10.44
CA ASP A 63 -1.89 9.37 9.47
C ASP A 63 -2.21 8.09 8.72
N PHE A 64 -1.19 7.27 8.45
CA PHE A 64 -1.38 5.97 7.81
C PHE A 64 -2.31 5.10 8.66
N TYR A 65 -2.04 5.02 9.94
CA TYR A 65 -2.81 4.18 10.85
C TYR A 65 -4.20 4.74 11.11
N LYS A 66 -4.31 6.05 11.22
CA LYS A 66 -5.61 6.70 11.41
C LYS A 66 -6.53 6.48 10.23
N ALA A 67 -5.99 6.52 9.02
CA ALA A 67 -6.78 6.33 7.82
C ALA A 67 -7.30 4.90 7.69
N ASN A 68 -6.60 3.94 8.31
CA ASN A 68 -6.97 2.53 8.24
C ASN A 68 -7.72 2.02 9.47
N SER A 69 -7.89 2.86 10.46
CA SER A 69 -8.59 2.46 11.69
C SER A 69 -10.10 2.65 11.62
#